data_2e3ac01015aaa95538de68cadc58c617
#
_entry.id   2e3ac01015aaa95538de68cadc58c617
#
_cell.length_a   1.000
_cell.length_b   1.000
_cell.length_c   1.000
_cell.angle_alpha   90.00
_cell.angle_beta   90.00
_cell.angle_gamma   90.00
#
_symmetry.space_group_name_H-M   'P 1'
#
loop_
_entity.id
_entity.type
_entity.pdbx_description
1 polymer ?
#
loop_
_entity_poly.entity_id
_entity_poly.type
_entity_poly.pdbx_seq_one_letter_code
_entity_poly.pdbx_strand_id
1 'polypeptide(L)'
;MIIVGAPPSGAVLEIDPRFILAGEKMMKGSVYGSSNPHVEFPRLIELYLAGKLDLDSLLTGHYGLDEADKAFEVLAKGAPGRGLITFDK
;
A
#
# COMPACT_ATOMS: atom_id res chain seq x y z
N MET A 1 1.56 -13.83 12.38
CA MET A 1 2.10 -12.57 11.83
C MET A 1 1.96 -12.60 10.32
N ILE A 2 1.51 -11.50 9.72
CA ILE A 2 1.45 -11.34 8.26
C ILE A 2 2.42 -10.23 7.89
N ILE A 3 3.32 -10.52 6.93
CA ILE A 3 4.27 -9.55 6.37
C ILE A 3 3.63 -8.96 5.12
N VAL A 4 3.41 -7.65 5.12
CA VAL A 4 2.91 -6.86 4.00
C VAL A 4 3.92 -5.77 3.65
N GLY A 5 3.95 -5.37 2.41
CA GLY A 5 4.95 -4.42 1.92
C GLY A 5 6.25 -5.10 1.45
N ALA A 6 6.96 -4.43 0.56
CA ALA A 6 8.19 -4.92 -0.01
C ALA A 6 9.40 -4.37 0.77
N PRO A 7 10.12 -5.19 1.54
CA PRO A 7 11.37 -4.76 2.16
C PRO A 7 12.45 -4.54 1.09
N PRO A 8 13.49 -3.75 1.38
CA PRO A 8 14.61 -3.60 0.47
C PRO A 8 15.30 -4.94 0.23
N SER A 9 15.97 -5.06 -0.93
CA SER A 9 16.75 -6.27 -1.25
C SER A 9 17.82 -6.51 -0.19
N GLY A 10 17.95 -7.75 0.26
CA GLY A 10 18.92 -8.15 1.30
C GLY A 10 18.45 -7.89 2.74
N ALA A 11 17.24 -7.37 2.95
CA ALA A 11 16.67 -7.28 4.29
C ALA A 11 16.52 -8.68 4.92
N VAL A 12 16.99 -8.84 6.14
CA VAL A 12 16.94 -10.09 6.90
C VAL A 12 16.07 -9.90 8.13
N LEU A 13 15.24 -10.88 8.42
CA LEU A 13 14.46 -10.95 9.65
C LEU A 13 15.01 -12.10 10.51
N GLU A 14 15.65 -11.77 11.64
CA GLU A 14 16.13 -12.76 12.60
C GLU A 14 15.01 -13.06 13.60
N ILE A 15 14.69 -14.36 13.75
CA ILE A 15 13.62 -14.80 14.66
C ILE A 15 14.13 -15.98 15.47
N ASP A 16 13.99 -15.93 16.80
CA ASP A 16 14.19 -17.10 17.66
C ASP A 16 13.11 -18.16 17.34
N PRO A 17 13.50 -19.37 16.89
CA PRO A 17 12.54 -20.43 16.59
C PRO A 17 11.62 -20.78 17.77
N ARG A 18 12.09 -20.62 19.00
CA ARG A 18 11.27 -20.85 20.20
C ARG A 18 10.10 -19.88 20.31
N PHE A 19 10.24 -18.65 19.79
CA PHE A 19 9.13 -17.70 19.74
C PHE A 19 7.98 -18.18 18.84
N ILE A 20 8.31 -18.86 17.75
CA ILE A 20 7.31 -19.47 16.86
C ILE A 20 6.71 -20.71 17.51
N LEU A 21 7.57 -21.61 17.99
CA LEU A 21 7.15 -22.90 18.58
C LEU A 21 6.27 -22.72 19.82
N ALA A 22 6.72 -21.93 20.80
CA ALA A 22 6.03 -21.78 22.09
C ALA A 22 4.63 -21.15 21.97
N GLY A 23 4.36 -20.42 20.90
CA GLY A 23 3.05 -19.80 20.69
C GLY A 23 2.27 -20.41 19.52
N GLU A 24 2.70 -21.54 18.97
CA GLU A 24 2.10 -22.15 17.77
C GLU A 24 1.83 -21.12 16.65
N LYS A 25 2.78 -20.19 16.47
CA LYS A 25 2.61 -19.03 15.61
C LYS A 25 2.87 -19.35 14.16
N MET A 26 2.16 -18.69 13.29
CA MET A 26 2.36 -18.75 11.84
C MET A 26 2.88 -17.41 11.30
N MET A 27 3.81 -17.49 10.35
CA MET A 27 4.25 -16.36 9.53
C MET A 27 3.84 -16.57 8.09
N LYS A 28 3.27 -15.53 7.47
CA LYS A 28 2.82 -15.57 6.08
C LYS A 28 3.12 -14.23 5.40
N GLY A 29 3.55 -14.29 4.14
CA GLY A 29 3.61 -13.11 3.28
C GLY A 29 2.25 -12.84 2.62
N SER A 30 1.97 -11.58 2.31
CA SER A 30 0.82 -11.17 1.50
C SER A 30 1.24 -10.08 0.54
N VAL A 31 0.94 -10.28 -0.73
CA VAL A 31 1.13 -9.29 -1.80
C VAL A 31 -0.25 -8.96 -2.36
N TYR A 32 -0.57 -7.66 -2.46
CA TYR A 32 -1.90 -7.18 -2.89
C TYR A 32 -3.07 -7.88 -2.15
N GLY A 33 -2.94 -8.12 -0.84
CA GLY A 33 -3.94 -8.83 -0.06
C GLY A 33 -4.09 -10.31 -0.43
N SER A 34 -3.13 -10.91 -1.17
CA SER A 34 -3.20 -12.27 -1.74
C SER A 34 -4.37 -12.42 -2.73
N SER A 35 -4.76 -11.32 -3.38
CA SER A 35 -5.87 -11.25 -4.32
C SER A 35 -5.42 -11.43 -5.78
N ASN A 36 -6.37 -11.68 -6.67
CA ASN A 36 -6.15 -11.61 -8.11
C ASN A 36 -6.55 -10.19 -8.60
N PRO A 37 -5.59 -9.34 -9.01
CA PRO A 37 -5.89 -7.96 -9.42
C PRO A 37 -6.90 -7.85 -10.56
N HIS A 38 -6.91 -8.79 -11.51
CA HIS A 38 -7.85 -8.79 -12.63
C HIS A 38 -9.32 -8.96 -12.19
N VAL A 39 -9.54 -9.60 -11.05
CA VAL A 39 -10.89 -9.80 -10.49
C VAL A 39 -11.21 -8.71 -9.48
N GLU A 40 -10.25 -8.40 -8.59
CA GLU A 40 -10.51 -7.51 -7.44
C GLU A 40 -10.57 -6.03 -7.84
N PHE A 41 -9.78 -5.57 -8.81
CA PHE A 41 -9.83 -4.15 -9.19
C PHE A 41 -11.18 -3.73 -9.77
N PRO A 42 -11.79 -4.45 -10.73
CA PRO A 42 -13.15 -4.11 -11.17
C PRO A 42 -14.15 -4.08 -10.01
N ARG A 43 -14.08 -5.04 -9.10
CA ARG A 43 -14.95 -5.11 -7.92
C ARG A 43 -14.78 -3.92 -6.97
N LEU A 44 -13.54 -3.50 -6.72
CA LEU A 44 -13.27 -2.32 -5.90
C LEU A 44 -13.79 -1.05 -6.55
N ILE A 45 -13.67 -0.93 -7.88
CA ILE A 45 -14.22 0.19 -8.65
C ILE A 45 -15.74 0.23 -8.51
N GLU A 46 -16.42 -0.91 -8.66
CA GLU A 46 -17.87 -0.99 -8.48
C GLU A 46 -18.30 -0.56 -7.07
N LEU A 47 -17.57 -0.98 -6.04
CA LEU A 47 -17.83 -0.58 -4.66
C LEU A 47 -17.64 0.93 -4.44
N TYR A 48 -16.61 1.50 -5.04
CA TYR A 48 -16.36 2.94 -5.02
C TYR A 48 -17.48 3.72 -5.70
N LEU A 49 -17.85 3.33 -6.92
CA LEU A 49 -18.94 3.98 -7.67
C LEU A 49 -20.30 3.84 -6.97
N ALA A 50 -20.50 2.77 -6.22
CA ALA A 50 -21.71 2.57 -5.40
C ALA A 50 -21.67 3.33 -4.06
N GLY A 51 -20.64 4.12 -3.77
CA GLY A 51 -20.47 4.85 -2.51
C GLY A 51 -20.22 3.96 -1.28
N LYS A 52 -19.83 2.70 -1.49
CA LYS A 52 -19.55 1.72 -0.43
C LYS A 52 -18.07 1.62 -0.05
N LEU A 53 -17.20 2.27 -0.80
CA LEU A 53 -15.76 2.33 -0.58
C LEU A 53 -15.31 3.78 -0.73
N ASP A 54 -14.78 4.36 0.33
CA ASP A 54 -14.21 5.70 0.32
C ASP A 54 -12.73 5.62 -0.10
N LEU A 55 -12.42 6.04 -1.33
CA LEU A 55 -11.06 6.19 -1.83
C LEU A 55 -10.60 7.65 -1.82
N ASP A 56 -11.55 8.60 -1.87
CA ASP A 56 -11.23 10.02 -1.98
C ASP A 56 -10.50 10.54 -0.74
N SER A 57 -10.88 10.05 0.44
CA SER A 57 -10.20 10.40 1.71
C SER A 57 -8.73 9.95 1.77
N LEU A 58 -8.31 9.03 0.91
CA LEU A 58 -6.92 8.59 0.80
C LEU A 58 -6.06 9.58 -0.01
N LEU A 59 -6.67 10.45 -0.80
CA LEU A 59 -5.98 11.45 -1.61
C LEU A 59 -5.67 12.67 -0.74
N THR A 60 -4.41 12.85 -0.39
CA THR A 60 -3.96 13.89 0.56
C THR A 60 -3.17 15.02 -0.10
N GLY A 61 -2.82 14.88 -1.37
CA GLY A 61 -2.11 15.90 -2.13
C GLY A 61 -2.45 15.83 -3.61
N HIS A 62 -2.61 17.00 -4.24
CA HIS A 62 -2.79 17.15 -5.67
C HIS A 62 -1.65 17.99 -6.21
N TYR A 63 -1.02 17.54 -7.28
CA TYR A 63 0.16 18.16 -7.88
C TYR A 63 -0.01 18.19 -9.40
N GLY A 64 0.44 19.29 -10.03
CA GLY A 64 0.65 19.30 -11.46
C GLY A 64 1.90 18.51 -11.87
N LEU A 65 2.06 18.23 -13.15
CA LEU A 65 3.25 17.52 -13.65
C LEU A 65 4.54 18.28 -13.36
N ASP A 66 4.50 19.60 -13.40
CA ASP A 66 5.61 20.51 -13.06
C ASP A 66 5.98 20.50 -11.57
N GLU A 67 5.10 20.00 -10.71
CA GLU A 67 5.33 19.82 -9.27
C GLU A 67 5.73 18.39 -8.88
N ALA A 68 6.05 17.51 -9.83
CA ALA A 68 6.37 16.11 -9.58
C ALA A 68 7.49 15.93 -8.55
N ASP A 69 8.56 16.72 -8.64
CA ASP A 69 9.69 16.67 -7.69
C ASP A 69 9.24 16.96 -6.27
N LYS A 70 8.37 17.95 -6.08
CA LYS A 70 7.76 18.29 -4.79
C LYS A 70 6.89 17.14 -4.24
N ALA A 71 6.13 16.47 -5.11
CA ALA A 71 5.34 15.30 -4.73
C ALA A 71 6.23 14.17 -4.20
N PHE A 72 7.35 13.89 -4.86
CA PHE A 72 8.33 12.90 -4.40
C PHE A 72 9.03 13.30 -3.10
N GLU A 73 9.36 14.56 -2.90
CA GLU A 73 9.91 15.04 -1.63
C GLU A 73 8.94 14.83 -0.46
N VAL A 74 7.66 15.14 -0.67
CA VAL A 74 6.61 14.95 0.35
C VAL A 74 6.45 13.47 0.68
N LEU A 75 6.46 12.61 -0.35
CA LEU A 75 6.42 11.15 -0.17
C LEU A 75 7.62 10.64 0.63
N ALA A 76 8.84 11.11 0.31
CA ALA A 76 10.07 10.72 1.00
C ALA A 76 10.09 11.12 2.47
N LYS A 77 9.38 12.19 2.85
CA LYS A 77 9.20 12.64 4.24
C LYS A 77 8.16 11.81 5.01
N GLY A 78 7.53 10.83 4.37
CA GLY A 78 6.54 9.94 5.01
C GLY A 78 5.17 10.58 5.20
N ALA A 79 4.73 11.44 4.28
CA ALA A 79 3.40 12.01 4.33
C ALA A 79 2.30 10.93 4.28
N PRO A 80 1.22 11.07 5.05
CA PRO A 80 0.12 10.13 5.05
C PRO A 80 -0.66 10.17 3.72
N GLY A 81 -1.31 9.08 3.38
CA GLY A 81 -2.21 8.99 2.22
C GLY A 81 -1.49 8.83 0.88
N ARG A 82 -2.07 9.41 -0.16
CA ARG A 82 -1.59 9.33 -1.55
C ARG A 82 -1.55 10.70 -2.20
N GLY A 83 -0.40 11.06 -2.76
CA GLY A 83 -0.29 12.19 -3.68
C GLY A 83 -0.73 11.77 -5.08
N LEU A 84 -1.52 12.61 -5.73
CA LEU A 84 -1.96 12.43 -7.10
C LEU A 84 -1.29 13.48 -7.99
N ILE A 85 -0.66 13.04 -9.08
CA ILE A 85 -0.17 13.95 -10.12
C ILE A 85 -1.21 13.98 -11.23
N THR A 86 -1.73 15.17 -11.53
CA THR A 86 -2.73 15.39 -12.59
C THR A 86 -2.06 15.92 -13.85
N PHE A 87 -2.62 15.53 -14.98
CA PHE A 87 -2.17 15.94 -16.32
C PHE A 87 -3.25 16.81 -16.94
N ASP A 88 -3.53 17.95 -16.32
CA ASP A 88 -4.48 18.91 -16.87
C ASP A 88 -3.89 19.51 -18.16
N LYS A 89 -4.69 19.48 -19.24
CA LYS A 89 -4.33 20.10 -20.51
C LYS A 89 -4.65 21.58 -20.50
#